data_b1d5b8115158cafb3674d415f4c4a226
#
_entry.id   b1d5b8115158cafb3674d415f4c4a226
#
_cell.length_a   1.000
_cell.length_b   1.000
_cell.length_c   1.000
_cell.angle_alpha   90.00
_cell.angle_beta   90.00
_cell.angle_gamma   90.00
#
_symmetry.space_group_name_H-M   'P 1'
#
loop_
_entity.id
_entity.type
_entity.pdbx_description
1 polymer ?
#
loop_
_entity_poly.entity_id
_entity_poly.type
_entity_poly.pdbx_seq_one_letter_code
_entity_poly.pdbx_strand_id
1 'polypeptide(L)'
;MKVQISDKEQNRIKQAEQYFQSLGCETEITNLQYGDYIFNNKVAIEYKTMADFIASIQDNRVFNEAINQAENYDWHYVLIHGNEHDRSKCIAMSRNYIPVDLFQFHGAIASINRYSTVIECYSPFINEAFYKMYIQAKKDLSSKPIVKKFPRKHKNPAFNYLAYCIYGVSAKRAKDIVYTCHLKTMEDLFNLTHQDLIKIDGIGDNLADRILTSISEDSYES
;
A
#
# COMPACT_ATOMS: atom_id res chain seq x y z
N MET A 1 -11.46 -1.31 -19.90
CA MET A 1 -10.94 -1.15 -18.52
C MET A 1 -11.92 -1.81 -17.58
N LYS A 2 -11.43 -2.65 -16.66
CA LYS A 2 -12.28 -3.30 -15.66
C LYS A 2 -12.24 -2.49 -14.35
N VAL A 3 -13.40 -2.25 -13.75
CA VAL A 3 -13.55 -1.60 -12.46
C VAL A 3 -14.36 -2.52 -11.55
N GLN A 4 -13.76 -2.94 -10.45
CA GLN A 4 -14.46 -3.69 -9.41
C GLN A 4 -14.89 -2.72 -8.31
N ILE A 5 -16.12 -2.84 -7.87
CA ILE A 5 -16.77 -2.00 -6.88
C ILE A 5 -17.19 -2.88 -5.71
N SER A 6 -16.83 -2.49 -4.50
CA SER A 6 -17.22 -3.23 -3.29
C SER A 6 -18.74 -3.25 -3.13
N ASP A 7 -19.29 -4.42 -2.83
CA ASP A 7 -20.71 -4.60 -2.49
C ASP A 7 -21.09 -3.89 -1.18
N LYS A 8 -20.12 -3.48 -0.38
CA LYS A 8 -20.30 -2.71 0.86
C LYS A 8 -20.64 -1.24 0.61
N GLU A 9 -20.33 -0.72 -0.58
CA GLU A 9 -20.61 0.67 -1.00
C GLU A 9 -22.09 0.90 -1.42
N GLN A 10 -23.04 0.27 -0.75
CA GLN A 10 -24.45 0.17 -1.16
C GLN A 10 -25.09 1.46 -1.66
N ASN A 11 -24.82 2.60 -0.99
CA ASN A 11 -25.40 3.89 -1.33
C ASN A 11 -24.78 4.52 -2.60
N ARG A 12 -23.66 3.99 -3.10
CA ARG A 12 -22.90 4.58 -4.20
C ARG A 12 -22.75 3.66 -5.41
N ILE A 13 -23.01 2.37 -5.26
CA ILE A 13 -22.83 1.35 -6.30
C ILE A 13 -23.46 1.81 -7.60
N LYS A 14 -24.75 2.09 -7.60
CA LYS A 14 -25.51 2.45 -8.81
C LYS A 14 -24.94 3.67 -9.52
N GLN A 15 -24.58 4.71 -8.78
CA GLN A 15 -24.01 5.93 -9.34
C GLN A 15 -22.59 5.69 -9.90
N ALA A 16 -21.78 4.93 -9.19
CA ALA A 16 -20.43 4.58 -9.62
C ALA A 16 -20.46 3.69 -10.87
N GLU A 17 -21.30 2.67 -10.88
CA GLU A 17 -21.49 1.77 -12.02
C GLU A 17 -21.90 2.54 -13.28
N GLN A 18 -22.95 3.36 -13.20
CA GLN A 18 -23.42 4.19 -14.31
C GLN A 18 -22.32 5.12 -14.83
N TYR A 19 -21.57 5.74 -13.94
CA TYR A 19 -20.47 6.64 -14.30
C TYR A 19 -19.37 5.89 -15.07
N PHE A 20 -18.87 4.77 -14.53
CA PHE A 20 -17.79 4.04 -15.17
C PHE A 20 -18.22 3.37 -16.48
N GLN A 21 -19.45 2.88 -16.56
CA GLN A 21 -20.02 2.34 -17.80
C GLN A 21 -20.13 3.43 -18.89
N SER A 22 -20.49 4.65 -18.53
CA SER A 22 -20.52 5.78 -19.48
C SER A 22 -19.15 6.11 -20.06
N LEU A 23 -18.06 5.74 -19.38
CA LEU A 23 -16.68 5.84 -19.85
C LEU A 23 -16.19 4.59 -20.62
N GLY A 24 -17.08 3.65 -20.93
CA GLY A 24 -16.74 2.40 -21.61
C GLY A 24 -15.98 1.40 -20.73
N CYS A 25 -16.13 1.49 -19.41
CA CYS A 25 -15.53 0.53 -18.50
C CYS A 25 -16.44 -0.68 -18.30
N GLU A 26 -15.86 -1.86 -18.14
CA GLU A 26 -16.53 -3.04 -17.61
C GLU A 26 -16.59 -2.90 -16.09
N THR A 27 -17.78 -3.01 -15.51
CA THR A 27 -17.98 -2.90 -14.06
C THR A 27 -18.37 -4.25 -13.46
N GLU A 28 -17.85 -4.54 -12.28
CA GLU A 28 -18.18 -5.75 -11.51
C GLU A 28 -18.40 -5.35 -10.06
N ILE A 29 -19.58 -5.69 -9.53
CA ILE A 29 -19.90 -5.52 -8.11
C ILE A 29 -19.55 -6.83 -7.42
N THR A 30 -18.65 -6.77 -6.43
CA THR A 30 -18.15 -7.97 -5.76
C THR A 30 -17.71 -7.68 -4.32
N ASN A 31 -17.62 -8.73 -3.51
CA ASN A 31 -17.07 -8.61 -2.17
C ASN A 31 -15.53 -8.45 -2.25
N LEU A 32 -15.06 -7.22 -2.21
CA LEU A 32 -13.63 -6.92 -2.20
C LEU A 32 -13.05 -7.17 -0.82
N GLN A 33 -11.92 -7.86 -0.78
CA GLN A 33 -11.19 -8.10 0.46
C GLN A 33 -10.52 -6.83 0.97
N TYR A 34 -10.00 -6.00 0.05
CA TYR A 34 -9.29 -4.75 0.36
C TYR A 34 -9.65 -3.68 -0.67
N GLY A 35 -9.96 -2.47 -0.17
CA GLY A 35 -10.37 -1.34 -0.98
C GLY A 35 -11.83 -1.36 -1.38
N ASP A 36 -12.36 -0.22 -1.76
CA ASP A 36 -13.75 -0.05 -2.19
C ASP A 36 -13.89 -0.02 -3.71
N TYR A 37 -12.84 0.43 -4.40
CA TYR A 37 -12.77 0.48 -5.87
C TYR A 37 -11.43 -0.05 -6.35
N ILE A 38 -11.45 -1.03 -7.28
CA ILE A 38 -10.24 -1.62 -7.85
C ILE A 38 -10.24 -1.46 -9.36
N PHE A 39 -9.21 -0.83 -9.90
CA PHE A 39 -9.04 -0.62 -11.34
C PHE A 39 -7.98 -1.57 -11.90
N ASN A 40 -8.39 -2.43 -12.84
CA ASN A 40 -7.53 -3.41 -13.53
C ASN A 40 -6.67 -4.27 -12.60
N ASN A 41 -7.14 -4.59 -11.40
CA ASN A 41 -6.42 -5.32 -10.35
C ASN A 41 -5.07 -4.70 -9.95
N LYS A 42 -4.86 -3.40 -10.21
CA LYS A 42 -3.58 -2.71 -9.95
C LYS A 42 -3.70 -1.49 -9.06
N VAL A 43 -4.80 -0.76 -9.19
CA VAL A 43 -5.03 0.48 -8.46
C VAL A 43 -6.19 0.29 -7.52
N ALA A 44 -5.95 0.38 -6.23
CA ALA A 44 -6.96 0.31 -5.17
C ALA A 44 -7.27 1.71 -4.62
N ILE A 45 -8.54 1.97 -4.35
CA ILE A 45 -8.99 3.18 -3.67
C ILE A 45 -9.88 2.77 -2.52
N GLU A 46 -9.53 3.21 -1.33
CA GLU A 46 -10.36 3.21 -0.15
C GLU A 46 -11.08 4.55 -0.06
N TYR A 47 -12.37 4.53 -0.04
CA TYR A 47 -13.19 5.73 0.10
C TYR A 47 -13.70 5.88 1.52
N LYS A 48 -13.50 7.05 2.11
CA LYS A 48 -14.05 7.36 3.43
C LYS A 48 -14.70 8.74 3.44
N THR A 49 -15.86 8.85 4.03
CA THR A 49 -16.34 10.16 4.47
C THR A 49 -15.46 10.70 5.58
N MET A 50 -15.47 12.01 5.82
CA MET A 50 -14.72 12.60 6.91
C MET A 50 -15.06 11.99 8.27
N ALA A 51 -16.34 11.69 8.50
CA ALA A 51 -16.81 11.05 9.73
C ALA A 51 -16.26 9.62 9.87
N ASP A 52 -16.34 8.81 8.80
CA ASP A 52 -15.83 7.43 8.80
C ASP A 52 -14.32 7.39 8.97
N PHE A 53 -13.60 8.36 8.39
CA PHE A 53 -12.16 8.46 8.55
C PHE A 53 -11.78 8.71 10.02
N ILE A 54 -12.43 9.68 10.68
CA ILE A 54 -12.18 9.98 12.10
C ILE A 54 -12.55 8.78 12.98
N ALA A 55 -13.67 8.12 12.73
CA ALA A 55 -14.04 6.90 13.45
C ALA A 55 -13.00 5.78 13.25
N SER A 56 -12.49 5.63 12.03
CA SER A 56 -11.48 4.60 11.72
C SER A 56 -10.08 4.90 12.28
N ILE A 57 -9.78 6.15 12.66
CA ILE A 57 -8.61 6.48 13.46
C ILE A 57 -8.79 5.96 14.89
N GLN A 58 -9.97 6.14 15.48
CA GLN A 58 -10.28 5.75 16.85
C GLN A 58 -10.16 4.24 17.05
N ASP A 59 -10.58 3.43 16.09
CA ASP A 59 -10.53 1.96 16.15
C ASP A 59 -9.30 1.35 15.45
N ASN A 60 -8.36 2.17 15.00
CA ASN A 60 -7.15 1.79 14.27
C ASN A 60 -7.39 1.06 12.93
N ARG A 61 -8.63 1.03 12.43
CA ARG A 61 -8.99 0.29 11.22
C ARG A 61 -8.31 0.85 9.98
N VAL A 62 -8.27 2.17 9.79
CA VAL A 62 -7.69 2.82 8.60
C VAL A 62 -6.22 2.47 8.41
N PHE A 63 -5.45 2.26 9.46
CA PHE A 63 -4.04 1.88 9.37
C PHE A 63 -3.87 0.45 8.84
N ASN A 64 -4.73 -0.47 9.28
CA ASN A 64 -4.71 -1.86 8.80
C ASN A 64 -5.18 -1.94 7.35
N GLU A 65 -6.20 -1.18 6.96
CA GLU A 65 -6.69 -1.09 5.59
C GLU A 65 -5.59 -0.57 4.65
N ALA A 66 -4.89 0.52 5.02
CA ALA A 66 -3.79 1.07 4.24
C ALA A 66 -2.62 0.10 4.06
N ILE A 67 -2.27 -0.65 5.12
CA ILE A 67 -1.22 -1.68 5.06
C ILE A 67 -1.64 -2.82 4.12
N ASN A 68 -2.87 -3.33 4.29
CA ASN A 68 -3.37 -4.43 3.48
C ASN A 68 -3.45 -4.05 1.99
N GLN A 69 -3.85 -2.83 1.67
CA GLN A 69 -3.84 -2.35 0.28
C GLN A 69 -2.42 -2.27 -0.28
N ALA A 70 -1.46 -1.75 0.52
CA ALA A 70 -0.07 -1.66 0.13
C ALA A 70 0.58 -3.03 -0.16
N GLU A 71 0.12 -4.09 0.51
CA GLU A 71 0.60 -5.46 0.30
C GLU A 71 0.02 -6.10 -0.97
N ASN A 72 -1.15 -5.66 -1.44
CA ASN A 72 -1.90 -6.34 -2.49
C ASN A 72 -1.95 -5.60 -3.83
N TYR A 73 -1.74 -4.27 -3.84
CA TYR A 73 -1.87 -3.47 -5.06
C TYR A 73 -0.62 -2.65 -5.35
N ASP A 74 -0.35 -2.40 -6.64
CA ASP A 74 0.79 -1.59 -7.07
C ASP A 74 0.61 -0.11 -6.71
N TRP A 75 -0.63 0.38 -6.84
CA TRP A 75 -1.04 1.74 -6.51
C TRP A 75 -2.25 1.70 -5.59
N HIS A 76 -2.21 2.46 -4.52
CA HIS A 76 -3.29 2.45 -3.53
C HIS A 76 -3.43 3.83 -2.89
N TYR A 77 -4.68 4.19 -2.67
CA TYR A 77 -5.08 5.50 -2.19
C TYR A 77 -6.12 5.37 -1.09
N VAL A 78 -6.07 6.26 -0.10
CA VAL A 78 -7.17 6.52 0.82
C VAL A 78 -7.72 7.89 0.45
N LEU A 79 -8.95 7.94 -0.04
CA LEU A 79 -9.63 9.18 -0.38
C LEU A 79 -10.58 9.57 0.73
N ILE A 80 -10.34 10.71 1.35
CA ILE A 80 -11.18 11.31 2.39
C ILE A 80 -12.09 12.34 1.73
N HIS A 81 -13.39 12.09 1.78
CA HIS A 81 -14.38 12.98 1.21
C HIS A 81 -14.96 13.92 2.28
N GLY A 82 -14.72 15.21 2.13
CA GLY A 82 -15.19 16.26 3.00
C GLY A 82 -14.32 17.51 2.93
N ASN A 83 -14.76 18.58 3.55
CA ASN A 83 -14.04 19.85 3.59
C ASN A 83 -13.59 20.19 5.02
N GLU A 84 -12.95 21.34 5.19
CA GLU A 84 -12.45 21.79 6.48
C GLU A 84 -13.57 21.97 7.52
N HIS A 85 -14.75 22.41 7.09
CA HIS A 85 -15.91 22.52 7.97
C HIS A 85 -16.36 21.13 8.45
N ASP A 86 -16.45 20.15 7.54
CA ASP A 86 -16.80 18.76 7.87
C ASP A 86 -15.77 18.19 8.86
N ARG A 87 -14.48 18.42 8.62
CA ARG A 87 -13.40 17.98 9.52
C ARG A 87 -13.55 18.57 10.91
N SER A 88 -13.75 19.90 11.02
CA SER A 88 -13.88 20.58 12.31
C SER A 88 -15.12 20.09 13.08
N LYS A 89 -16.24 19.87 12.37
CA LYS A 89 -17.47 19.31 12.93
C LYS A 89 -17.27 17.90 13.44
N CYS A 90 -16.67 17.03 12.63
CA CYS A 90 -16.46 15.62 13.00
C CYS A 90 -15.47 15.48 14.16
N ILE A 91 -14.40 16.30 14.20
CA ILE A 91 -13.47 16.37 15.34
C ILE A 91 -14.20 16.79 16.61
N ALA A 92 -15.03 17.82 16.54
CA ALA A 92 -15.81 18.27 17.69
C ALA A 92 -16.76 17.17 18.21
N MET A 93 -17.41 16.44 17.30
CA MET A 93 -18.30 15.33 17.66
C MET A 93 -17.56 14.13 18.23
N SER A 94 -16.33 13.88 17.84
CA SER A 94 -15.51 12.76 18.33
C SER A 94 -15.20 12.87 19.82
N ARG A 95 -15.23 14.07 20.40
CA ARG A 95 -14.96 14.32 21.84
C ARG A 95 -15.90 13.59 22.79
N ASN A 96 -17.06 13.16 22.32
CA ASN A 96 -18.04 12.43 23.11
C ASN A 96 -17.68 10.93 23.26
N TYR A 97 -16.64 10.46 22.56
CA TYR A 97 -16.19 9.07 22.55
C TYR A 97 -14.68 9.02 22.88
N ILE A 98 -13.88 8.50 21.94
CA ILE A 98 -12.43 8.61 22.00
C ILE A 98 -12.05 9.89 21.25
N PRO A 99 -11.57 10.94 21.93
CA PRO A 99 -11.29 12.21 21.27
C PRO A 99 -10.25 12.04 20.17
N VAL A 100 -10.52 12.62 19.00
CA VAL A 100 -9.53 12.83 17.94
C VAL A 100 -9.38 14.34 17.83
N ASP A 101 -8.19 14.84 18.06
CA ASP A 101 -7.88 16.26 17.85
C ASP A 101 -7.22 16.48 16.46
N LEU A 102 -6.95 17.73 16.13
CA LEU A 102 -6.35 18.08 14.85
C LEU A 102 -4.93 17.50 14.68
N PHE A 103 -4.15 17.39 15.75
CA PHE A 103 -2.81 16.80 15.70
C PHE A 103 -2.88 15.30 15.44
N GLN A 104 -3.81 14.61 16.09
CA GLN A 104 -4.06 13.19 15.87
C GLN A 104 -4.57 12.92 14.45
N PHE A 105 -5.44 13.78 13.92
CA PHE A 105 -5.91 13.70 12.53
C PHE A 105 -4.74 13.80 11.54
N HIS A 106 -3.89 14.83 11.65
CA HIS A 106 -2.73 14.97 10.77
C HIS A 106 -1.66 13.92 11.02
N GLY A 107 -1.48 13.48 12.27
CA GLY A 107 -0.61 12.37 12.61
C GLY A 107 -1.04 11.06 11.96
N ALA A 108 -2.36 10.81 11.91
CA ALA A 108 -2.92 9.65 11.22
C ALA A 108 -2.65 9.72 9.72
N ILE A 109 -2.88 10.87 9.06
CA ILE A 109 -2.56 11.07 7.64
C ILE A 109 -1.06 10.82 7.39
N ALA A 110 -0.18 11.39 8.20
CA ALA A 110 1.25 11.18 8.06
C ALA A 110 1.65 9.72 8.24
N SER A 111 1.02 9.01 9.16
CA SER A 111 1.25 7.57 9.37
C SER A 111 0.76 6.73 8.18
N ILE A 112 -0.44 7.01 7.66
CA ILE A 112 -1.02 6.31 6.53
C ILE A 112 -0.19 6.55 5.26
N ASN A 113 0.31 7.76 5.04
CA ASN A 113 1.15 8.12 3.89
C ASN A 113 2.46 7.32 3.80
N ARG A 114 2.84 6.59 4.84
CA ARG A 114 3.96 5.63 4.78
C ARG A 114 3.61 4.38 3.96
N TYR A 115 2.34 4.08 3.81
CA TYR A 115 1.82 2.87 3.17
C TYR A 115 0.96 3.20 1.96
N SER A 116 0.08 4.18 2.06
CA SER A 116 -0.94 4.53 1.07
C SER A 116 -0.98 6.04 0.89
N THR A 117 -1.20 6.52 -0.32
CA THR A 117 -1.34 7.97 -0.55
C THR A 117 -2.71 8.45 -0.07
N VAL A 118 -2.74 9.39 0.86
CA VAL A 118 -3.98 10.02 1.34
C VAL A 118 -4.31 11.25 0.50
N ILE A 119 -5.55 11.34 0.05
CA ILE A 119 -6.07 12.47 -0.73
C ILE A 119 -7.35 12.97 -0.07
N GLU A 120 -7.39 14.24 0.30
CA GLU A 120 -8.63 14.92 0.69
C GLU A 120 -9.33 15.45 -0.57
N CYS A 121 -10.61 15.16 -0.71
CA CYS A 121 -11.41 15.55 -1.88
C CYS A 121 -12.73 16.20 -1.44
N TYR A 122 -13.01 17.36 -2.00
CA TYR A 122 -14.24 18.13 -1.70
C TYR A 122 -15.25 18.11 -2.85
N SER A 123 -14.91 17.38 -3.92
CA SER A 123 -15.73 17.38 -5.12
C SER A 123 -17.02 16.58 -4.93
N PRO A 124 -18.17 17.09 -5.36
CA PRO A 124 -19.38 16.28 -5.49
C PRO A 124 -19.23 15.17 -6.56
N PHE A 125 -18.24 15.29 -7.45
CA PHE A 125 -17.96 14.36 -8.54
C PHE A 125 -16.90 13.34 -8.15
N ILE A 126 -17.14 12.58 -7.09
CA ILE A 126 -16.18 11.62 -6.52
C ILE A 126 -15.75 10.54 -7.52
N ASN A 127 -16.68 10.04 -8.32
CA ASN A 127 -16.35 9.01 -9.32
C ASN A 127 -15.39 9.55 -10.39
N GLU A 128 -15.45 10.83 -10.73
CA GLU A 128 -14.46 11.48 -11.58
C GLU A 128 -13.09 11.55 -10.90
N ALA A 129 -13.05 11.85 -9.61
CA ALA A 129 -11.79 11.84 -8.84
C ALA A 129 -11.15 10.45 -8.89
N PHE A 130 -11.90 9.37 -8.65
CA PHE A 130 -11.41 7.99 -8.75
C PHE A 130 -10.84 7.70 -10.15
N TYR A 131 -11.57 8.09 -11.20
CA TYR A 131 -11.11 7.89 -12.56
C TYR A 131 -9.82 8.66 -12.85
N LYS A 132 -9.70 9.90 -12.41
CA LYS A 132 -8.48 10.71 -12.58
C LYS A 132 -7.29 10.11 -11.83
N MET A 133 -7.49 9.61 -10.61
CA MET A 133 -6.45 8.92 -9.84
C MET A 133 -5.96 7.68 -10.60
N TYR A 134 -6.86 6.88 -11.14
CA TYR A 134 -6.49 5.74 -11.99
C TYR A 134 -5.71 6.17 -13.23
N ILE A 135 -6.17 7.19 -13.96
CA ILE A 135 -5.48 7.69 -15.18
C ILE A 135 -4.07 8.19 -14.84
N GLN A 136 -3.89 8.86 -13.69
CA GLN A 136 -2.57 9.29 -13.24
C GLN A 136 -1.68 8.10 -12.91
N ALA A 137 -2.17 7.16 -12.10
CA ALA A 137 -1.45 5.93 -11.80
C ALA A 137 -1.05 5.15 -13.07
N LYS A 138 -1.92 5.11 -14.09
CA LYS A 138 -1.62 4.48 -15.38
C LYS A 138 -0.47 5.16 -16.13
N LYS A 139 -0.35 6.48 -16.07
CA LYS A 139 0.78 7.20 -16.68
C LYS A 139 2.10 6.86 -16.00
N ASP A 140 2.06 6.68 -14.68
CA ASP A 140 3.23 6.44 -13.86
C ASP A 140 3.58 4.95 -13.74
N LEU A 141 2.82 4.04 -14.34
CA LEU A 141 3.06 2.58 -14.32
C LEU A 141 4.41 2.15 -14.93
N SER A 142 5.08 3.04 -15.67
CA SER A 142 6.46 2.85 -16.15
C SER A 142 7.51 3.22 -15.11
N SER A 143 7.15 4.02 -14.12
CA SER A 143 7.98 4.40 -12.99
C SER A 143 7.46 3.68 -11.73
N LYS A 144 8.31 2.91 -11.06
CA LYS A 144 7.92 2.33 -9.77
C LYS A 144 7.61 3.45 -8.79
N PRO A 145 6.54 3.34 -7.99
CA PRO A 145 6.23 4.35 -6.98
C PRO A 145 7.44 4.62 -6.09
N ILE A 146 7.75 5.88 -5.89
CA ILE A 146 8.87 6.33 -5.03
C ILE A 146 8.62 5.97 -3.56
N VAL A 147 7.36 5.75 -3.20
CA VAL A 147 6.98 5.31 -1.85
C VAL A 147 7.44 3.87 -1.68
N LYS A 148 8.56 3.67 -0.98
CA LYS A 148 8.96 2.34 -0.52
C LYS A 148 7.84 1.81 0.36
N LYS A 149 7.17 0.73 -0.07
CA LYS A 149 6.34 -0.05 0.81
C LYS A 149 7.23 -0.45 2.00
N PHE A 150 6.90 0.00 3.20
CA PHE A 150 7.54 -0.53 4.41
C PHE A 150 6.76 -1.79 4.79
N PRO A 151 7.26 -2.97 4.47
CA PRO A 151 6.55 -4.18 4.76
C PRO A 151 6.53 -4.39 6.28
N ARG A 152 5.49 -5.06 6.76
CA ARG A 152 5.45 -5.57 8.14
C ARG A 152 6.76 -6.33 8.38
N LYS A 153 7.40 -6.10 9.55
CA LYS A 153 8.55 -6.90 9.96
C LYS A 153 8.19 -8.37 9.83
N HIS A 154 8.79 -9.03 8.88
CA HIS A 154 8.64 -10.46 8.75
C HIS A 154 9.25 -11.14 9.98
N LYS A 155 8.69 -12.29 10.44
CA LYS A 155 9.25 -13.02 11.59
C LYS A 155 10.69 -13.49 11.34
N ASN A 156 11.08 -13.68 10.08
CA ASN A 156 12.42 -14.10 9.69
C ASN A 156 13.33 -12.87 9.55
N PRO A 157 14.40 -12.75 10.36
CA PRO A 157 15.31 -11.62 10.33
C PRO A 157 16.13 -11.53 9.03
N ALA A 158 16.52 -12.66 8.45
CA ALA A 158 17.25 -12.71 7.17
C ALA A 158 16.39 -12.15 6.03
N PHE A 159 15.08 -12.45 6.02
CA PHE A 159 14.16 -11.85 5.06
C PHE A 159 14.13 -10.33 5.19
N ASN A 160 14.02 -9.81 6.41
CA ASN A 160 13.96 -8.37 6.64
C ASN A 160 15.24 -7.68 6.15
N TYR A 161 16.39 -8.24 6.46
CA TYR A 161 17.68 -7.69 6.03
C TYR A 161 17.78 -7.69 4.50
N LEU A 162 17.52 -8.81 3.83
CA LEU A 162 17.53 -8.92 2.38
C LEU A 162 16.58 -7.93 1.70
N ALA A 163 15.33 -7.86 2.18
CA ALA A 163 14.30 -7.06 1.54
C ALA A 163 14.47 -5.55 1.74
N TYR A 164 15.12 -5.11 2.83
CA TYR A 164 15.12 -3.70 3.23
C TYR A 164 16.50 -3.06 3.24
N CYS A 165 17.55 -3.84 3.46
CA CYS A 165 18.89 -3.31 3.56
C CYS A 165 19.68 -3.45 2.25
N ILE A 166 19.31 -4.40 1.37
CA ILE A 166 20.09 -4.66 0.17
C ILE A 166 19.43 -4.04 -1.07
N TYR A 167 20.15 -3.12 -1.71
CA TYR A 167 19.68 -2.49 -2.95
C TYR A 167 19.54 -3.51 -4.09
N GLY A 168 18.38 -3.50 -4.75
CA GLY A 168 18.06 -4.40 -5.86
C GLY A 168 17.44 -5.73 -5.45
N VAL A 169 17.31 -6.01 -4.15
CA VAL A 169 16.56 -7.16 -3.63
C VAL A 169 15.13 -6.72 -3.31
N SER A 170 14.16 -7.18 -4.11
CA SER A 170 12.74 -6.98 -3.82
C SER A 170 12.26 -7.96 -2.74
N ALA A 171 11.12 -7.66 -2.11
CA ALA A 171 10.51 -8.59 -1.14
C ALA A 171 10.24 -9.99 -1.75
N LYS A 172 9.88 -10.06 -3.04
CA LYS A 172 9.75 -11.35 -3.75
C LYS A 172 11.09 -12.09 -3.78
N ARG A 173 12.17 -11.43 -4.25
CA ARG A 173 13.49 -12.05 -4.29
C ARG A 173 14.00 -12.45 -2.90
N ALA A 174 13.78 -11.60 -1.90
CA ALA A 174 14.13 -11.94 -0.51
C ALA A 174 13.40 -13.20 -0.04
N LYS A 175 12.11 -13.34 -0.39
CA LYS A 175 11.33 -14.55 -0.09
C LYS A 175 11.88 -15.78 -0.83
N ASP A 176 12.21 -15.62 -2.10
CA ASP A 176 12.75 -16.71 -2.92
C ASP A 176 14.13 -17.17 -2.36
N ILE A 177 15.01 -16.24 -1.96
CA ILE A 177 16.30 -16.53 -1.31
C ILE A 177 16.07 -17.28 0.01
N VAL A 178 15.24 -16.73 0.90
CA VAL A 178 14.97 -17.34 2.22
C VAL A 178 14.40 -18.75 2.09
N TYR A 179 13.50 -18.95 1.13
CA TYR A 179 12.87 -20.25 0.92
C TYR A 179 13.83 -21.25 0.28
N THR A 180 14.53 -20.88 -0.78
CA THR A 180 15.43 -21.77 -1.54
C THR A 180 16.67 -22.14 -0.73
N CYS A 181 17.23 -21.18 0.02
CA CYS A 181 18.41 -21.42 0.87
C CYS A 181 18.06 -21.81 2.30
N HIS A 182 16.77 -22.01 2.62
CA HIS A 182 16.29 -22.41 3.95
C HIS A 182 16.75 -21.54 5.12
N LEU A 183 16.89 -20.21 4.88
CA LEU A 183 17.39 -19.28 5.89
C LEU A 183 16.38 -19.09 7.02
N LYS A 184 16.80 -19.31 8.26
CA LYS A 184 15.98 -19.11 9.48
C LYS A 184 16.53 -17.99 10.35
N THR A 185 17.82 -17.78 10.34
CA THR A 185 18.56 -16.83 11.19
C THR A 185 19.40 -15.88 10.36
N MET A 186 20.00 -14.88 11.01
CA MET A 186 21.02 -14.03 10.37
C MET A 186 22.31 -14.80 10.11
N GLU A 187 22.65 -15.76 10.96
CA GLU A 187 23.85 -16.61 10.77
C GLU A 187 23.72 -17.43 9.48
N ASP A 188 22.54 -17.99 9.18
CA ASP A 188 22.31 -18.67 7.91
C ASP A 188 22.55 -17.75 6.72
N LEU A 189 22.16 -16.46 6.85
CA LEU A 189 22.36 -15.46 5.82
C LEU A 189 23.85 -15.17 5.58
N PHE A 190 24.63 -15.04 6.66
CA PHE A 190 26.08 -14.77 6.57
C PHE A 190 26.87 -15.94 5.98
N ASN A 191 26.34 -17.14 6.05
CA ASN A 191 26.94 -18.35 5.48
C ASN A 191 26.56 -18.60 4.01
N LEU A 192 25.78 -17.73 3.36
CA LEU A 192 25.42 -17.87 1.96
C LEU A 192 26.66 -17.77 1.05
N THR A 193 26.67 -18.62 0.04
CA THR A 193 27.69 -18.60 -1.01
C THR A 193 27.14 -18.02 -2.32
N HIS A 194 28.03 -17.58 -3.20
CA HIS A 194 27.67 -17.14 -4.54
C HIS A 194 26.89 -18.21 -5.30
N GLN A 195 27.32 -19.48 -5.17
CA GLN A 195 26.67 -20.62 -5.80
C GLN A 195 25.23 -20.86 -5.33
N ASP A 196 24.92 -20.51 -4.09
CA ASP A 196 23.55 -20.63 -3.56
C ASP A 196 22.63 -19.58 -4.16
N LEU A 197 23.14 -18.37 -4.37
CA LEU A 197 22.39 -17.24 -4.88
C LEU A 197 22.09 -17.36 -6.38
N ILE A 198 23.08 -17.75 -7.21
CA ILE A 198 22.89 -17.84 -8.66
C ILE A 198 21.96 -18.98 -9.11
N LYS A 199 21.67 -19.95 -8.25
CA LYS A 199 20.66 -20.98 -8.51
C LYS A 199 19.23 -20.44 -8.51
N ILE A 200 19.03 -19.23 -8.00
CA ILE A 200 17.70 -18.64 -7.83
C ILE A 200 17.36 -17.83 -9.08
N ASP A 201 16.22 -18.13 -9.69
CA ASP A 201 15.76 -17.41 -10.88
C ASP A 201 15.70 -15.90 -10.65
N GLY A 202 16.28 -15.14 -11.58
CA GLY A 202 16.36 -13.69 -11.52
C GLY A 202 17.46 -13.12 -10.59
N ILE A 203 18.38 -13.97 -10.09
CA ILE A 203 19.62 -13.56 -9.42
C ILE A 203 20.80 -13.92 -10.31
N GLY A 204 21.40 -12.91 -10.94
CA GLY A 204 22.64 -13.07 -11.69
C GLY A 204 23.87 -12.67 -10.83
N ASP A 205 25.08 -12.90 -11.38
CA ASP A 205 26.35 -12.68 -10.70
C ASP A 205 26.44 -11.29 -10.02
N ASN A 206 26.11 -10.21 -10.72
CA ASN A 206 26.18 -8.84 -10.17
C ASN A 206 25.28 -8.63 -8.93
N LEU A 207 24.15 -9.32 -8.85
CA LEU A 207 23.25 -9.19 -7.70
C LEU A 207 23.71 -10.11 -6.57
N ALA A 208 24.22 -11.31 -6.91
CA ALA A 208 24.81 -12.23 -5.95
C ALA A 208 26.03 -11.60 -5.25
N ASP A 209 26.94 -11.00 -6.01
CA ASP A 209 28.11 -10.30 -5.47
C ASP A 209 27.71 -9.14 -4.57
N ARG A 210 26.72 -8.36 -4.97
CA ARG A 210 26.20 -7.25 -4.15
C ARG A 210 25.61 -7.75 -2.84
N ILE A 211 24.86 -8.85 -2.86
CA ILE A 211 24.30 -9.46 -1.66
C ILE A 211 25.44 -9.89 -0.74
N LEU A 212 26.41 -10.60 -1.25
CA LEU A 212 27.53 -11.12 -0.46
C LEU A 212 28.38 -10.00 0.12
N THR A 213 28.71 -8.97 -0.66
CA THR A 213 29.42 -7.79 -0.17
C THR A 213 28.64 -7.07 0.93
N SER A 214 27.31 -7.00 0.82
CA SER A 214 26.48 -6.34 1.82
C SER A 214 26.34 -7.10 3.14
N ILE A 215 26.64 -8.41 3.16
CA ILE A 215 26.58 -9.25 4.36
C ILE A 215 27.97 -9.60 4.90
N SER A 216 29.06 -9.28 4.18
CA SER A 216 30.41 -9.48 4.67
C SER A 216 30.80 -8.36 5.66
N GLU A 217 31.59 -8.70 6.68
CA GLU A 217 32.07 -7.73 7.68
C GLU A 217 33.02 -6.68 7.10
N ASP A 218 33.59 -6.91 5.91
CA ASP A 218 34.56 -6.02 5.27
C ASP A 218 33.98 -4.71 4.70
N SER A 219 32.65 -4.51 4.78
CA SER A 219 31.98 -3.30 4.24
C SER A 219 32.08 -2.04 5.12
N TYR A 220 32.75 -2.11 6.27
CA TYR A 220 32.83 -0.99 7.22
C TYR A 220 34.20 -0.28 7.25
N GLU A 221 35.17 -0.70 6.43
CA GLU A 221 36.52 -0.10 6.39
C GLU A 221 36.84 0.68 5.10
N SER A 222 35.84 1.25 4.41
CA SER A 222 36.10 2.10 3.24
C SER A 222 35.40 3.45 3.30
#